data_184a77f7fe9c7f348658060582fa1071
#
_entry.id   184a77f7fe9c7f348658060582fa1071
#
_cell.length_a   1.000
_cell.length_b   1.000
_cell.length_c   1.000
_cell.angle_alpha   90.00
_cell.angle_beta   90.00
_cell.angle_gamma   90.00
#
_symmetry.space_group_name_H-M   'P 1'
#
loop_
_entity.id
_entity.type
_entity.pdbx_description
1 polymer ?
#
loop_
_entity_poly.entity_id
_entity_poly.type
_entity_poly.pdbx_seq_one_letter_code
_entity_poly.pdbx_strand_id
1 'polypeptide(L)'
;SSKANAGHIGASDIFPLSTPGIHWKALKMLMDSDAPLKVPLKDFLPQIPWFWRFLLTSNENRFKRATDALSYLCHNSISDTKELLEYSNIAEKLEQNGCAFIYDTELSFNKSIKSWDERSSRGFSSEVLHAKKIAKITPTINEKFKYAYLSHHWAKVSEPSDIVRGLADSAKMNGVTFCQERINSVSEKLNSILINFDKGNSKYDAVVIAAGINSVSLAKSLGDFLPMTAERGYNLTIPLSNIDIDIPIVFADRGIVATSLTSGLRIGGWAEYAHPSRPANPHYFNSISRISQDLFPGLNIENANYWMGSRPSTPD
;
A
#
# COMPACT_ATOMS: atom_id res chain seq x y z
N SER A 1 7.09 7.53 -2.91
CA SER A 1 5.89 6.66 -2.98
C SER A 1 4.65 7.32 -2.39
N SER A 2 4.77 8.05 -1.30
CA SER A 2 3.62 8.61 -0.56
C SER A 2 2.69 9.52 -1.38
N LYS A 3 3.20 10.21 -2.40
CA LYS A 3 2.41 11.13 -3.25
C LYS A 3 1.52 10.45 -4.31
N ALA A 4 1.70 9.15 -4.55
CA ALA A 4 1.00 8.45 -5.62
C ALA A 4 0.60 7.02 -5.22
N ASN A 5 0.29 6.82 -3.94
CA ASN A 5 -0.33 5.60 -3.44
C ASN A 5 -1.82 5.55 -3.80
N ALA A 6 -2.53 4.51 -3.38
CA ALA A 6 -3.95 4.33 -3.67
C ALA A 6 -4.90 5.29 -2.91
N GLY A 7 -4.38 6.13 -2.02
CA GLY A 7 -5.20 7.07 -1.24
C GLY A 7 -6.02 6.43 -0.12
N HIS A 8 -5.67 5.23 0.32
CA HIS A 8 -6.42 4.50 1.32
C HIS A 8 -5.77 4.54 2.71
N ILE A 9 -6.59 4.55 3.74
CA ILE A 9 -6.26 4.25 5.13
C ILE A 9 -7.10 3.03 5.53
N GLY A 10 -6.47 1.86 5.51
CA GLY A 10 -7.14 0.57 5.70
C GLY A 10 -6.96 0.05 7.12
N ALA A 11 -7.74 0.55 8.10
CA ALA A 11 -7.61 0.11 9.49
C ALA A 11 -7.91 -1.38 9.68
N SER A 12 -8.73 -1.98 8.85
CA SER A 12 -9.04 -3.42 8.93
C SER A 12 -8.08 -4.31 8.13
N ASP A 13 -7.01 -3.76 7.53
CA ASP A 13 -6.00 -4.56 6.83
C ASP A 13 -4.90 -5.03 7.81
N ILE A 14 -5.30 -5.96 8.68
CA ILE A 14 -4.57 -6.41 9.86
C ILE A 14 -3.77 -7.69 9.67
N PHE A 15 -3.81 -8.30 8.49
CA PHE A 15 -3.09 -9.55 8.25
C PHE A 15 -1.72 -9.30 7.61
N PRO A 16 -0.64 -9.90 8.16
CA PRO A 16 0.65 -9.85 7.51
C PRO A 16 0.64 -10.62 6.20
N LEU A 17 1.51 -10.24 5.26
CA LEU A 17 1.66 -10.94 3.98
C LEU A 17 2.16 -12.39 4.17
N SER A 18 2.92 -12.65 5.21
CA SER A 18 3.48 -13.96 5.56
C SER A 18 2.44 -14.93 6.15
N THR A 19 1.36 -15.17 5.40
CA THR A 19 0.30 -16.09 5.84
C THR A 19 0.76 -17.56 5.85
N PRO A 20 0.25 -18.40 6.77
CA PRO A 20 0.52 -19.85 6.75
C PRO A 20 0.20 -20.46 5.39
N GLY A 21 1.13 -21.25 4.84
CA GLY A 21 0.97 -21.87 3.52
C GLY A 21 1.23 -20.96 2.32
N ILE A 22 1.66 -19.71 2.52
CA ILE A 22 1.92 -18.73 1.45
C ILE A 22 2.93 -19.22 0.40
N HIS A 23 3.87 -20.09 0.79
CA HIS A 23 4.90 -20.64 -0.11
C HIS A 23 4.31 -21.36 -1.33
N TRP A 24 3.27 -22.16 -1.15
CA TRP A 24 2.56 -22.82 -2.25
C TRP A 24 1.84 -21.82 -3.16
N LYS A 25 1.21 -20.83 -2.55
CA LYS A 25 0.50 -19.78 -3.28
C LYS A 25 1.49 -18.90 -4.05
N ALA A 26 2.60 -18.50 -3.41
CA ALA A 26 3.63 -17.69 -4.04
C ALA A 26 4.27 -18.41 -5.24
N LEU A 27 4.59 -19.71 -5.11
CA LEU A 27 5.15 -20.50 -6.20
C LEU A 27 4.20 -20.53 -7.41
N LYS A 28 2.91 -20.75 -7.18
CA LYS A 28 1.89 -20.71 -8.25
C LYS A 28 1.81 -19.34 -8.91
N MET A 29 1.85 -18.25 -8.12
CA MET A 29 1.80 -16.89 -8.65
C MET A 29 3.04 -16.51 -9.45
N LEU A 30 4.23 -17.01 -9.08
CA LEU A 30 5.46 -16.77 -9.82
C LEU A 30 5.46 -17.43 -11.21
N MET A 31 4.72 -18.53 -11.37
CA MET A 31 4.58 -19.24 -12.65
C MET A 31 3.53 -18.63 -13.58
N ASP A 32 2.62 -17.79 -13.05
CA ASP A 32 1.57 -17.14 -13.81
C ASP A 32 2.04 -15.76 -14.30
N SER A 33 2.05 -15.53 -15.62
CA SER A 33 2.50 -14.26 -16.22
C SER A 33 1.67 -13.04 -15.81
N ASP A 34 0.42 -13.24 -15.48
CA ASP A 34 -0.54 -12.19 -15.14
C ASP A 34 -0.77 -12.04 -13.62
N ALA A 35 -0.17 -12.90 -12.81
CA ALA A 35 -0.30 -12.77 -11.36
C ALA A 35 0.38 -11.48 -10.84
N PRO A 36 -0.16 -10.86 -9.78
CA PRO A 36 0.35 -9.61 -9.26
C PRO A 36 1.70 -9.71 -8.55
N LEU A 37 2.16 -10.93 -8.18
CA LEU A 37 3.45 -11.15 -7.54
C LEU A 37 4.51 -11.50 -8.57
N LYS A 38 5.60 -10.72 -8.59
CA LYS A 38 6.75 -10.93 -9.49
C LYS A 38 8.08 -10.80 -8.76
N VAL A 39 9.01 -11.68 -9.13
CA VAL A 39 10.41 -11.61 -8.70
C VAL A 39 11.29 -11.84 -9.93
N PRO A 40 11.88 -10.79 -10.50
CA PRO A 40 12.81 -10.96 -11.62
C PRO A 40 14.01 -11.83 -11.23
N LEU A 41 14.39 -12.77 -12.08
CA LEU A 41 15.42 -13.76 -11.77
C LEU A 41 16.75 -13.13 -11.34
N LYS A 42 17.13 -12.00 -11.94
CA LYS A 42 18.35 -11.26 -11.59
C LYS A 42 18.32 -10.65 -10.18
N ASP A 43 17.13 -10.37 -9.65
CA ASP A 43 16.95 -9.78 -8.32
C ASP A 43 16.66 -10.84 -7.24
N PHE A 44 16.40 -12.08 -7.64
CA PHE A 44 16.04 -13.15 -6.71
C PHE A 44 17.19 -13.50 -5.75
N LEU A 45 18.41 -13.71 -6.29
CA LEU A 45 19.56 -14.12 -5.49
C LEU A 45 19.89 -13.16 -4.34
N PRO A 46 19.97 -11.83 -4.55
CA PRO A 46 20.22 -10.88 -3.45
C PRO A 46 19.11 -10.84 -2.40
N GLN A 47 17.89 -11.27 -2.75
CA GLN A 47 16.73 -11.24 -1.87
C GLN A 47 16.45 -12.57 -1.14
N ILE A 48 17.25 -13.63 -1.40
CA ILE A 48 17.10 -14.92 -0.72
C ILE A 48 17.05 -14.78 0.80
N PRO A 49 17.91 -13.98 1.48
CA PRO A 49 17.84 -13.82 2.94
C PRO A 49 16.50 -13.24 3.42
N TRP A 50 15.89 -12.34 2.64
CA TRP A 50 14.56 -11.78 2.95
C TRP A 50 13.47 -12.83 2.74
N PHE A 51 13.46 -13.54 1.60
CA PHE A 51 12.50 -14.62 1.33
C PHE A 51 12.60 -15.75 2.34
N TRP A 52 13.81 -16.11 2.77
CA TRP A 52 14.01 -17.11 3.82
C TRP A 52 13.35 -16.69 5.14
N ARG A 53 13.54 -15.45 5.56
CA ARG A 53 12.87 -14.90 6.75
C ARG A 53 11.36 -14.87 6.58
N PHE A 54 10.87 -14.45 5.43
CA PHE A 54 9.45 -14.45 5.09
C PHE A 54 8.84 -15.85 5.22
N LEU A 55 9.53 -16.90 4.76
CA LEU A 55 9.08 -18.28 4.95
C LEU A 55 9.10 -18.70 6.42
N LEU A 56 10.12 -18.32 7.19
CA LEU A 56 10.20 -18.64 8.62
C LEU A 56 9.11 -17.93 9.44
N THR A 57 8.62 -16.79 9.00
CA THR A 57 7.53 -16.05 9.65
C THR A 57 6.14 -16.57 9.25
N SER A 58 6.03 -17.33 8.18
CA SER A 58 4.77 -17.87 7.63
C SER A 58 4.24 -19.10 8.43
N ASN A 59 4.30 -19.05 9.76
CA ASN A 59 3.72 -20.07 10.63
C ASN A 59 2.59 -19.45 11.50
N GLU A 60 1.68 -20.30 11.96
CA GLU A 60 0.46 -19.85 12.66
C GLU A 60 0.75 -18.98 13.90
N ASN A 61 1.75 -19.33 14.70
CA ASN A 61 2.07 -18.60 15.92
C ASN A 61 2.60 -17.19 15.64
N ARG A 62 3.45 -17.03 14.63
CA ARG A 62 3.98 -15.72 14.21
C ARG A 62 2.93 -14.92 13.49
N PHE A 63 2.16 -15.56 12.61
CA PHE A 63 1.02 -14.94 11.95
C PHE A 63 0.03 -14.35 12.96
N LYS A 64 -0.37 -15.11 13.99
CA LYS A 64 -1.26 -14.61 15.03
C LYS A 64 -0.67 -13.41 15.77
N ARG A 65 0.59 -13.49 16.20
CA ARG A 65 1.27 -12.37 16.90
C ARG A 65 1.38 -11.11 16.03
N ALA A 66 1.71 -11.27 14.75
CA ALA A 66 1.77 -10.14 13.82
C ALA A 66 0.37 -9.55 13.57
N THR A 67 -0.66 -10.40 13.43
CA THR A 67 -2.06 -9.96 13.34
C THR A 67 -2.50 -9.20 14.59
N ASP A 68 -2.12 -9.66 15.80
CA ASP A 68 -2.43 -8.96 17.06
C ASP A 68 -1.75 -7.58 17.11
N ALA A 69 -0.47 -7.51 16.73
CA ALA A 69 0.28 -6.25 16.67
C ALA A 69 -0.29 -5.28 15.63
N LEU A 70 -0.57 -5.76 14.41
CA LEU A 70 -1.18 -4.95 13.36
C LEU A 70 -2.58 -4.46 13.76
N SER A 71 -3.40 -5.31 14.37
CA SER A 71 -4.71 -4.91 14.86
C SER A 71 -4.62 -3.78 15.88
N TYR A 72 -3.67 -3.85 16.81
CA TYR A 72 -3.42 -2.79 17.78
C TYR A 72 -2.98 -1.48 17.13
N LEU A 73 -2.00 -1.54 16.21
CA LEU A 73 -1.48 -0.36 15.52
C LEU A 73 -2.50 0.28 14.57
N CYS A 74 -3.31 -0.55 13.91
CA CYS A 74 -4.28 -0.05 12.93
C CYS A 74 -5.58 0.44 13.57
N HIS A 75 -5.87 0.06 14.81
CA HIS A 75 -7.16 0.34 15.45
C HIS A 75 -7.55 1.82 15.43
N ASN A 76 -6.62 2.69 15.76
CA ASN A 76 -6.83 4.14 15.80
C ASN A 76 -6.32 4.87 14.53
N SER A 77 -5.86 4.16 13.51
CA SER A 77 -5.18 4.78 12.36
C SER A 77 -6.02 5.85 11.64
N ILE A 78 -7.34 5.68 11.58
CA ILE A 78 -8.24 6.68 10.97
C ILE A 78 -8.42 7.89 11.89
N SER A 79 -8.67 7.68 13.20
CA SER A 79 -8.82 8.78 14.17
C SER A 79 -7.54 9.57 14.33
N ASP A 80 -6.39 8.89 14.45
CA ASP A 80 -5.08 9.53 14.56
C ASP A 80 -4.74 10.33 13.29
N THR A 81 -5.07 9.78 12.11
CA THR A 81 -4.93 10.52 10.85
C THR A 81 -5.84 11.74 10.83
N LYS A 82 -7.10 11.59 11.22
CA LYS A 82 -8.06 12.71 11.26
C LYS A 82 -7.57 13.83 12.17
N GLU A 83 -7.13 13.51 13.39
CA GLU A 83 -6.56 14.47 14.34
C GLU A 83 -5.36 15.23 13.73
N LEU A 84 -4.43 14.51 13.10
CA LEU A 84 -3.28 15.11 12.42
C LEU A 84 -3.70 16.06 11.29
N LEU A 85 -4.71 15.68 10.51
CA LEU A 85 -5.22 16.52 9.41
C LEU A 85 -6.00 17.73 9.93
N GLU A 86 -6.74 17.60 11.04
CA GLU A 86 -7.39 18.71 11.75
C GLU A 86 -6.35 19.72 12.26
N TYR A 87 -5.30 19.24 12.93
CA TYR A 87 -4.18 20.08 13.35
C TYR A 87 -3.52 20.83 12.20
N SER A 88 -3.50 20.21 11.01
CA SER A 88 -2.91 20.78 9.80
C SER A 88 -3.89 21.59 8.94
N ASN A 89 -5.14 21.76 9.38
CA ASN A 89 -6.23 22.46 8.66
C ASN A 89 -6.51 21.89 7.26
N ILE A 90 -6.47 20.57 7.12
CA ILE A 90 -6.75 19.84 5.87
C ILE A 90 -7.63 18.60 6.11
N ALA A 91 -8.44 18.59 7.16
CA ALA A 91 -9.29 17.46 7.53
C ALA A 91 -10.36 17.12 6.48
N GLU A 92 -10.80 18.12 5.70
CA GLU A 92 -11.75 17.96 4.60
C GLU A 92 -11.25 17.04 3.48
N LYS A 93 -9.96 16.75 3.46
CA LYS A 93 -9.34 15.83 2.49
C LYS A 93 -9.47 14.35 2.87
N LEU A 94 -10.03 14.03 4.04
CA LEU A 94 -10.27 12.67 4.52
C LEU A 94 -11.76 12.33 4.46
N GLU A 95 -12.10 11.23 3.80
CA GLU A 95 -13.46 10.71 3.71
C GLU A 95 -13.50 9.28 4.27
N GLN A 96 -14.34 9.04 5.27
CA GLN A 96 -14.53 7.71 5.89
C GLN A 96 -15.80 7.05 5.33
N ASN A 97 -15.73 6.54 4.10
CA ASN A 97 -16.85 5.93 3.39
C ASN A 97 -16.78 4.40 3.35
N GLY A 98 -15.75 3.80 3.98
CA GLY A 98 -15.49 2.38 3.92
C GLY A 98 -14.75 1.95 2.65
N CYS A 99 -14.71 0.62 2.42
CA CYS A 99 -14.09 0.01 1.24
C CYS A 99 -14.81 -1.28 0.88
N ALA A 100 -15.12 -1.49 -0.40
CA ALA A 100 -15.71 -2.72 -0.89
C ALA A 100 -14.61 -3.72 -1.30
N PHE A 101 -14.66 -4.92 -0.74
CA PHE A 101 -13.79 -6.05 -1.12
C PHE A 101 -14.58 -7.00 -2.00
N ILE A 102 -14.30 -7.00 -3.29
CA ILE A 102 -15.03 -7.74 -4.31
C ILE A 102 -14.30 -9.03 -4.65
N TYR A 103 -15.05 -10.10 -4.82
CA TYR A 103 -14.55 -11.45 -5.13
C TYR A 103 -15.01 -11.89 -6.50
N ASP A 104 -14.12 -12.54 -7.26
CA ASP A 104 -14.39 -13.02 -8.61
C ASP A 104 -15.40 -14.19 -8.61
N THR A 105 -15.41 -15.01 -7.55
CA THR A 105 -16.22 -16.21 -7.46
C THR A 105 -16.83 -16.40 -6.06
N GLU A 106 -17.95 -17.14 -5.99
CA GLU A 106 -18.53 -17.56 -4.72
C GLU A 106 -17.55 -18.39 -3.87
N LEU A 107 -16.73 -19.20 -4.53
CA LEU A 107 -15.72 -20.01 -3.83
C LEU A 107 -14.67 -19.15 -3.13
N SER A 108 -14.18 -18.10 -3.78
CA SER A 108 -13.21 -17.18 -3.17
C SER A 108 -13.85 -16.35 -2.07
N PHE A 109 -15.08 -15.90 -2.26
CA PHE A 109 -15.87 -15.24 -1.23
C PHE A 109 -16.03 -16.14 0.01
N ASN A 110 -16.49 -17.38 -0.16
CA ASN A 110 -16.69 -18.32 0.95
C ASN A 110 -15.38 -18.65 1.69
N LYS A 111 -14.24 -18.73 0.99
CA LYS A 111 -12.91 -18.88 1.60
C LYS A 111 -12.51 -17.69 2.46
N SER A 112 -13.04 -16.51 2.17
CA SER A 112 -12.69 -15.28 2.89
C SER A 112 -13.47 -15.09 4.20
N ILE A 113 -14.57 -15.82 4.42
CA ILE A 113 -15.46 -15.70 5.59
C ILE A 113 -14.66 -15.70 6.90
N LYS A 114 -13.81 -16.71 7.10
CA LYS A 114 -12.99 -16.81 8.33
C LYS A 114 -12.13 -15.56 8.58
N SER A 115 -11.62 -14.95 7.52
CA SER A 115 -10.79 -13.74 7.66
C SER A 115 -11.64 -12.51 7.99
N TRP A 116 -12.89 -12.47 7.56
CA TRP A 116 -13.85 -11.43 7.95
C TRP A 116 -14.37 -11.61 9.36
N ASP A 117 -14.63 -12.84 9.79
CA ASP A 117 -14.97 -13.18 11.19
C ASP A 117 -13.82 -12.77 12.14
N GLU A 118 -12.57 -13.05 11.75
CA GLU A 118 -11.39 -12.65 12.53
C GLU A 118 -11.26 -11.12 12.64
N ARG A 119 -11.51 -10.36 11.56
CA ARG A 119 -11.56 -8.89 11.61
C ARG A 119 -12.68 -8.41 12.55
N SER A 120 -13.87 -9.00 12.43
CA SER A 120 -15.02 -8.65 13.27
C SER A 120 -14.75 -8.93 14.75
N SER A 121 -14.12 -10.05 15.09
CA SER A 121 -13.75 -10.39 16.47
C SER A 121 -12.75 -9.40 17.10
N ARG A 122 -12.03 -8.64 16.26
CA ARG A 122 -11.08 -7.59 16.65
C ARG A 122 -11.67 -6.17 16.57
N GLY A 123 -12.97 -6.05 16.38
CA GLY A 123 -13.68 -4.77 16.35
C GLY A 123 -13.78 -4.11 14.97
N PHE A 124 -13.34 -4.78 13.89
CA PHE A 124 -13.46 -4.25 12.54
C PHE A 124 -14.69 -4.80 11.83
N SER A 125 -15.82 -4.10 11.97
CA SER A 125 -17.11 -4.52 11.40
C SER A 125 -17.13 -4.47 9.87
N SER A 126 -17.90 -5.38 9.29
CA SER A 126 -18.17 -5.43 7.86
C SER A 126 -19.57 -5.93 7.56
N GLU A 127 -20.07 -5.63 6.37
CA GLU A 127 -21.35 -6.18 5.90
C GLU A 127 -21.16 -6.92 4.57
N VAL A 128 -21.97 -7.96 4.35
CA VAL A 128 -22.00 -8.70 3.08
C VAL A 128 -22.83 -7.92 2.05
N LEU A 129 -22.24 -7.73 0.87
CA LEU A 129 -22.91 -7.14 -0.27
C LEU A 129 -23.14 -8.17 -1.37
N HIS A 130 -24.34 -8.15 -1.93
CA HIS A 130 -24.70 -8.93 -3.11
C HIS A 130 -24.88 -8.04 -4.34
N ALA A 131 -24.99 -8.64 -5.52
CA ALA A 131 -24.97 -7.97 -6.84
C ALA A 131 -25.74 -6.63 -6.90
N LYS A 132 -26.99 -6.55 -6.37
CA LYS A 132 -27.77 -5.32 -6.37
C LYS A 132 -27.14 -4.18 -5.57
N LYS A 133 -26.51 -4.48 -4.42
CA LYS A 133 -25.81 -3.50 -3.59
C LYS A 133 -24.47 -3.10 -4.20
N ILE A 134 -23.74 -4.06 -4.81
CA ILE A 134 -22.50 -3.80 -5.53
C ILE A 134 -22.74 -2.82 -6.69
N ALA A 135 -23.78 -3.07 -7.50
CA ALA A 135 -24.16 -2.20 -8.61
C ALA A 135 -24.59 -0.78 -8.18
N LYS A 136 -25.06 -0.60 -6.93
CA LYS A 136 -25.35 0.75 -6.39
C LYS A 136 -24.08 1.53 -6.06
N ILE A 137 -23.06 0.85 -5.54
CA ILE A 137 -21.78 1.47 -5.18
C ILE A 137 -21.00 1.85 -6.45
N THR A 138 -21.06 1.00 -7.47
CA THR A 138 -20.36 1.24 -8.75
C THR A 138 -21.20 0.66 -9.89
N PRO A 139 -22.10 1.46 -10.49
CA PRO A 139 -22.98 1.01 -11.58
C PRO A 139 -22.22 0.48 -12.80
N THR A 140 -21.00 0.94 -12.99
CA THR A 140 -20.13 0.62 -14.15
C THR A 140 -19.23 -0.59 -13.94
N ILE A 141 -19.27 -1.22 -12.77
CA ILE A 141 -18.49 -2.43 -12.53
C ILE A 141 -19.00 -3.60 -13.38
N ASN A 142 -18.11 -4.50 -13.76
CA ASN A 142 -18.50 -5.69 -14.52
C ASN A 142 -19.53 -6.51 -13.75
N GLU A 143 -20.66 -6.80 -14.39
CA GLU A 143 -21.82 -7.51 -13.81
C GLU A 143 -21.51 -8.94 -13.33
N LYS A 144 -20.34 -9.49 -13.70
CA LYS A 144 -19.91 -10.80 -13.18
C LYS A 144 -19.69 -10.81 -11.67
N PHE A 145 -19.40 -9.66 -11.07
CA PHE A 145 -19.16 -9.55 -9.64
C PHE A 145 -20.46 -9.60 -8.83
N LYS A 146 -20.63 -10.65 -8.05
CA LYS A 146 -21.86 -10.92 -7.28
C LYS A 146 -21.66 -10.91 -5.78
N TYR A 147 -20.41 -10.96 -5.29
CA TYR A 147 -20.05 -11.17 -3.89
C TYR A 147 -19.02 -10.14 -3.43
N ALA A 148 -19.31 -9.47 -2.32
CA ALA A 148 -18.38 -8.54 -1.71
C ALA A 148 -18.60 -8.43 -0.20
N TYR A 149 -17.58 -7.92 0.51
CA TYR A 149 -17.70 -7.35 1.84
C TYR A 149 -17.50 -5.84 1.77
N LEU A 150 -18.29 -5.08 2.50
CA LEU A 150 -18.04 -3.67 2.78
C LEU A 150 -17.43 -3.58 4.18
N SER A 151 -16.18 -3.13 4.26
CA SER A 151 -15.54 -2.79 5.52
C SER A 151 -15.79 -1.32 5.85
N HIS A 152 -16.31 -1.04 7.04
CA HIS A 152 -16.58 0.32 7.51
C HIS A 152 -15.33 1.00 8.10
N HIS A 153 -14.27 0.22 8.35
CA HIS A 153 -13.02 0.69 8.95
C HIS A 153 -11.96 1.03 7.89
N TRP A 154 -12.38 1.79 6.87
CA TRP A 154 -11.52 2.32 5.84
C TRP A 154 -11.89 3.77 5.57
N ALA A 155 -10.86 4.56 5.23
CA ALA A 155 -11.01 5.92 4.75
C ALA A 155 -10.23 6.10 3.46
N LYS A 156 -10.60 7.09 2.67
CA LYS A 156 -9.81 7.55 1.52
C LYS A 156 -9.41 9.01 1.74
N VAL A 157 -8.32 9.41 1.10
CA VAL A 157 -7.95 10.82 0.97
C VAL A 157 -8.26 11.29 -0.44
N SER A 158 -8.65 12.56 -0.58
CA SER A 158 -8.99 13.14 -1.89
C SER A 158 -7.83 13.09 -2.88
N GLU A 159 -6.59 13.33 -2.42
CA GLU A 159 -5.35 13.16 -3.19
C GLU A 159 -4.15 12.99 -2.25
N PRO A 160 -3.41 11.87 -2.34
CA PRO A 160 -2.25 11.62 -1.46
C PRO A 160 -1.17 12.69 -1.52
N SER A 161 -0.94 13.29 -2.69
CA SER A 161 0.05 14.36 -2.84
C SER A 161 -0.32 15.63 -2.08
N ASP A 162 -1.60 15.90 -1.93
CA ASP A 162 -2.09 17.08 -1.22
C ASP A 162 -1.98 16.91 0.28
N ILE A 163 -2.18 15.68 0.78
CA ILE A 163 -1.92 15.35 2.18
C ILE A 163 -0.46 15.61 2.52
N VAL A 164 0.47 15.05 1.72
CA VAL A 164 1.92 15.25 1.96
C VAL A 164 2.30 16.72 1.91
N ARG A 165 1.73 17.49 0.98
CA ARG A 165 1.99 18.92 0.84
C ARG A 165 1.43 19.72 2.01
N GLY A 166 0.17 19.49 2.38
CA GLY A 166 -0.47 20.18 3.49
C GLY A 166 0.22 19.92 4.82
N LEU A 167 0.63 18.68 5.11
CA LEU A 167 1.42 18.35 6.30
C LEU A 167 2.79 19.05 6.29
N ALA A 168 3.46 19.13 5.14
CA ALA A 168 4.73 19.84 5.02
C ALA A 168 4.58 21.35 5.22
N ASP A 169 3.51 21.95 4.70
CA ASP A 169 3.24 23.38 4.86
C ASP A 169 2.86 23.71 6.32
N SER A 170 2.06 22.85 6.97
CA SER A 170 1.79 22.95 8.41
C SER A 170 3.08 22.87 9.24
N ALA A 171 3.96 21.92 8.93
CA ALA A 171 5.25 21.81 9.61
C ALA A 171 6.11 23.06 9.45
N LYS A 172 6.17 23.66 8.24
CA LYS A 172 6.88 24.93 8.00
C LYS A 172 6.32 26.07 8.83
N MET A 173 4.99 26.20 8.91
CA MET A 173 4.34 27.22 9.74
C MET A 173 4.68 27.06 11.23
N ASN A 174 4.97 25.84 11.66
CA ASN A 174 5.43 25.51 13.02
C ASN A 174 6.98 25.55 13.18
N GLY A 175 7.70 26.19 12.25
CA GLY A 175 9.14 26.45 12.38
C GLY A 175 10.07 25.34 11.87
N VAL A 176 9.53 24.32 11.20
CA VAL A 176 10.37 23.25 10.62
C VAL A 176 11.09 23.76 9.38
N THR A 177 12.40 23.57 9.33
CA THR A 177 13.24 23.87 8.16
C THR A 177 13.34 22.64 7.26
N PHE A 178 13.02 22.80 5.97
CA PHE A 178 13.15 21.76 4.96
C PHE A 178 14.46 21.95 4.19
N CYS A 179 15.33 20.94 4.24
CA CYS A 179 16.56 20.89 3.47
C CYS A 179 16.45 19.80 2.39
N GLN A 180 16.64 20.17 1.14
CA GLN A 180 16.61 19.23 0.02
C GLN A 180 18.02 18.74 -0.30
N GLU A 181 18.52 17.80 0.51
CA GLU A 181 19.85 17.25 0.41
C GLU A 181 19.81 15.72 0.39
N ARG A 182 20.77 15.11 -0.29
CA ARG A 182 20.95 13.67 -0.27
C ARG A 182 21.79 13.28 0.92
N ILE A 183 21.23 12.45 1.80
CA ILE A 183 21.92 11.90 2.95
C ILE A 183 22.71 10.65 2.51
N ASN A 184 24.01 10.64 2.76
CA ASN A 184 24.89 9.53 2.43
C ASN A 184 25.11 8.58 3.59
N SER A 185 25.24 9.12 4.81
CA SER A 185 25.41 8.32 6.03
C SER A 185 24.98 9.10 7.28
N VAL A 186 24.71 8.34 8.32
CA VAL A 186 24.46 8.82 9.68
C VAL A 186 25.49 8.16 10.59
N SER A 187 26.04 8.88 11.56
CA SER A 187 26.96 8.32 12.54
C SER A 187 26.80 8.98 13.91
N GLU A 188 26.90 8.18 14.96
CA GLU A 188 26.88 8.67 16.34
C GLU A 188 28.22 9.32 16.71
N LYS A 189 28.17 10.39 17.48
CA LYS A 189 29.28 11.07 18.14
C LYS A 189 28.94 11.23 19.62
N LEU A 190 29.93 11.58 20.43
CA LEU A 190 29.81 11.56 21.89
C LEU A 190 28.52 12.19 22.45
N ASN A 191 28.04 13.31 21.88
CA ASN A 191 26.83 14.00 22.33
C ASN A 191 26.01 14.53 21.13
N SER A 192 26.08 13.88 19.99
CA SER A 192 25.40 14.36 18.78
C SER A 192 25.33 13.28 17.71
N ILE A 193 24.44 13.47 16.77
CA ILE A 193 24.37 12.65 15.54
C ILE A 193 24.92 13.46 14.39
N LEU A 194 25.91 12.92 13.69
CA LEU A 194 26.48 13.52 12.47
C LEU A 194 25.78 12.97 11.24
N ILE A 195 25.23 13.85 10.42
CA ILE A 195 24.64 13.53 9.13
C ILE A 195 25.58 14.02 8.03
N ASN A 196 25.97 13.13 7.11
CA ASN A 196 26.78 13.46 5.95
C ASN A 196 25.91 13.60 4.71
N PHE A 197 26.00 14.72 4.03
CA PHE A 197 25.36 15.07 2.77
C PHE A 197 26.35 15.01 1.61
N ASP A 198 25.90 15.20 0.39
CA ASP A 198 26.79 15.32 -0.77
C ASP A 198 27.76 16.53 -0.66
N LYS A 199 27.32 17.62 -0.02
CA LYS A 199 28.07 18.89 0.05
C LYS A 199 28.57 19.28 1.45
N GLY A 200 28.65 18.33 2.38
CA GLY A 200 29.11 18.63 3.73
C GLY A 200 28.48 17.73 4.81
N ASN A 201 28.48 18.23 6.04
CA ASN A 201 27.88 17.53 7.16
C ASN A 201 27.25 18.52 8.15
N SER A 202 26.33 18.01 8.96
CA SER A 202 25.70 18.75 10.07
C SER A 202 25.51 17.86 11.29
N LYS A 203 25.53 18.49 12.46
CA LYS A 203 25.30 17.81 13.74
C LYS A 203 23.91 18.12 14.26
N TYR A 204 23.29 17.13 14.87
CA TYR A 204 21.95 17.20 15.48
C TYR A 204 21.94 16.46 16.80
N ASP A 205 21.04 16.84 17.71
CA ASP A 205 20.85 16.18 19.00
C ASP A 205 20.21 14.80 18.86
N ALA A 206 19.25 14.67 17.88
CA ALA A 206 18.58 13.43 17.58
C ALA A 206 18.22 13.38 16.07
N VAL A 207 18.05 12.17 15.54
CA VAL A 207 17.68 11.91 14.15
C VAL A 207 16.63 10.82 14.07
N VAL A 208 15.58 11.06 13.27
CA VAL A 208 14.58 10.05 12.89
C VAL A 208 14.83 9.66 11.44
N ILE A 209 15.15 8.39 11.19
CA ILE A 209 15.32 7.85 9.83
C ILE A 209 13.95 7.41 9.30
N ALA A 210 13.36 8.21 8.42
CA ALA A 210 12.06 7.98 7.79
C ALA A 210 12.16 7.96 6.25
N ALA A 211 13.21 7.34 5.72
CA ALA A 211 13.60 7.37 4.30
C ALA A 211 12.99 6.23 3.45
N GLY A 212 11.94 5.54 3.95
CA GLY A 212 11.34 4.41 3.25
C GLY A 212 12.38 3.30 3.00
N ILE A 213 12.44 2.77 1.79
CA ILE A 213 13.41 1.71 1.47
C ILE A 213 14.89 2.16 1.61
N ASN A 214 15.16 3.44 1.47
CA ASN A 214 16.51 3.98 1.66
C ASN A 214 16.94 3.97 3.14
N SER A 215 16.02 3.76 4.10
CA SER A 215 16.37 3.59 5.52
C SER A 215 17.33 2.42 5.75
N VAL A 216 17.30 1.39 4.89
CA VAL A 216 18.20 0.22 4.99
C VAL A 216 19.68 0.64 4.93
N SER A 217 20.05 1.50 3.98
CA SER A 217 21.42 1.97 3.84
C SER A 217 21.86 2.90 4.97
N LEU A 218 20.95 3.74 5.45
CA LEU A 218 21.23 4.67 6.55
C LEU A 218 21.36 3.93 7.89
N ALA A 219 20.49 2.97 8.19
CA ALA A 219 20.60 2.11 9.37
C ALA A 219 21.93 1.31 9.34
N LYS A 220 22.30 0.77 8.18
CA LYS A 220 23.58 0.07 8.01
C LYS A 220 24.79 0.96 8.35
N SER A 221 24.71 2.27 8.11
CA SER A 221 25.80 3.19 8.49
C SER A 221 25.95 3.37 10.01
N LEU A 222 24.91 3.01 10.78
CA LEU A 222 24.90 2.96 12.24
C LEU A 222 25.27 1.58 12.81
N GLY A 223 25.44 0.56 11.94
CA GLY A 223 25.66 -0.82 12.34
C GLY A 223 24.37 -1.63 12.50
N ASP A 224 23.21 -1.03 12.26
CA ASP A 224 21.91 -1.68 12.40
C ASP A 224 21.52 -2.45 11.12
N PHE A 225 20.79 -3.53 11.34
CA PHE A 225 20.25 -4.35 10.27
C PHE A 225 18.71 -4.22 10.19
N LEU A 226 18.22 -3.67 9.07
CA LEU A 226 16.79 -3.63 8.76
C LEU A 226 16.45 -4.68 7.70
N PRO A 227 15.62 -5.70 8.03
CA PRO A 227 15.24 -6.74 7.09
C PRO A 227 14.17 -6.26 6.12
N MET A 228 14.43 -5.20 5.37
CA MET A 228 13.51 -4.63 4.39
C MET A 228 13.98 -4.85 2.97
N THR A 229 13.04 -5.09 2.07
CA THR A 229 13.26 -5.10 0.62
C THR A 229 12.29 -4.18 -0.10
N ALA A 230 12.59 -3.84 -1.35
CA ALA A 230 11.71 -3.03 -2.16
C ALA A 230 10.61 -3.89 -2.79
N GLU A 231 9.37 -3.56 -2.42
CA GLU A 231 8.17 -4.04 -3.09
C GLU A 231 7.66 -2.95 -4.02
N ARG A 232 7.80 -3.16 -5.32
CA ARG A 232 7.45 -2.16 -6.33
C ARG A 232 5.99 -2.33 -6.73
N GLY A 233 5.19 -1.32 -6.42
CA GLY A 233 3.79 -1.23 -6.82
C GLY A 233 3.64 -0.41 -8.10
N TYR A 234 2.66 -0.78 -8.91
CA TYR A 234 2.35 -0.13 -10.19
C TYR A 234 0.91 0.36 -10.18
N ASN A 235 0.66 1.52 -10.75
CA ASN A 235 -0.69 2.01 -10.96
C ASN A 235 -0.80 2.82 -12.26
N LEU A 236 -2.03 3.00 -12.69
CA LEU A 236 -2.42 4.01 -13.65
C LEU A 236 -3.42 4.97 -13.01
N THR A 237 -3.39 6.22 -13.43
CA THR A 237 -4.39 7.24 -13.07
C THR A 237 -4.97 7.79 -14.35
N ILE A 238 -6.29 7.74 -14.49
CA ILE A 238 -7.04 8.19 -15.65
C ILE A 238 -7.66 9.54 -15.29
N PRO A 239 -7.07 10.66 -15.74
CA PRO A 239 -7.70 11.97 -15.61
C PRO A 239 -9.01 12.00 -16.42
N LEU A 240 -10.02 12.67 -15.90
CA LEU A 240 -11.32 12.79 -16.58
C LEU A 240 -11.93 11.41 -16.95
N SER A 241 -11.79 10.45 -16.04
CA SER A 241 -12.41 9.13 -16.21
C SER A 241 -13.92 9.26 -16.42
N ASN A 242 -14.45 8.45 -17.34
CA ASN A 242 -15.90 8.26 -17.52
C ASN A 242 -16.52 7.39 -16.41
N ILE A 243 -15.71 6.93 -15.48
CA ILE A 243 -16.11 6.11 -14.33
C ILE A 243 -15.71 6.85 -13.07
N ASP A 244 -16.67 7.00 -12.19
CA ASP A 244 -16.48 7.49 -10.83
C ASP A 244 -16.96 6.44 -9.83
N ILE A 245 -16.28 6.32 -8.69
CA ILE A 245 -16.59 5.38 -7.63
C ILE A 245 -16.60 6.11 -6.28
N ASP A 246 -17.71 5.99 -5.57
CA ASP A 246 -17.92 6.70 -4.30
C ASP A 246 -16.97 6.20 -3.19
N ILE A 247 -16.74 4.90 -3.17
CA ILE A 247 -15.87 4.25 -2.18
C ILE A 247 -14.76 3.46 -2.85
N PRO A 248 -13.60 3.33 -2.20
CA PRO A 248 -12.53 2.45 -2.69
C PRO A 248 -13.00 1.02 -2.91
N ILE A 249 -12.45 0.38 -3.94
CA ILE A 249 -12.72 -1.02 -4.26
C ILE A 249 -11.43 -1.82 -4.25
N VAL A 250 -11.41 -2.92 -3.53
CA VAL A 250 -10.35 -3.94 -3.57
C VAL A 250 -10.89 -5.17 -4.29
N PHE A 251 -10.30 -5.52 -5.42
CA PHE A 251 -10.55 -6.77 -6.13
C PHE A 251 -9.65 -7.85 -5.53
N ALA A 252 -10.19 -8.56 -4.52
CA ALA A 252 -9.42 -9.38 -3.59
C ALA A 252 -8.64 -10.53 -4.28
N ASP A 253 -9.25 -11.17 -5.28
CA ASP A 253 -8.62 -12.28 -6.01
C ASP A 253 -7.53 -11.82 -6.98
N ARG A 254 -7.53 -10.52 -7.35
CA ARG A 254 -6.63 -9.95 -8.36
C ARG A 254 -5.53 -9.09 -7.78
N GLY A 255 -5.60 -8.74 -6.49
CA GLY A 255 -4.66 -7.83 -5.86
C GLY A 255 -4.66 -6.43 -6.49
N ILE A 256 -5.81 -5.98 -7.01
CA ILE A 256 -6.01 -4.69 -7.64
C ILE A 256 -6.90 -3.84 -6.75
N VAL A 257 -6.60 -2.55 -6.69
CA VAL A 257 -7.42 -1.55 -6.00
C VAL A 257 -7.82 -0.45 -6.98
N ALA A 258 -9.02 0.10 -6.81
CA ALA A 258 -9.50 1.23 -7.58
C ALA A 258 -10.03 2.31 -6.64
N THR A 259 -9.72 3.59 -6.92
CA THR A 259 -10.14 4.74 -6.12
C THR A 259 -10.31 5.95 -7.01
N SER A 260 -11.45 6.64 -6.89
CA SER A 260 -11.60 8.00 -7.45
C SER A 260 -10.87 8.99 -6.55
N LEU A 261 -9.93 9.71 -7.13
CA LEU A 261 -9.13 10.76 -6.51
C LEU A 261 -9.36 12.08 -7.28
N THR A 262 -8.93 13.20 -6.73
CA THR A 262 -8.99 14.50 -7.43
C THR A 262 -8.25 14.47 -8.77
N SER A 263 -7.18 13.68 -8.86
CA SER A 263 -6.42 13.50 -10.11
C SER A 263 -7.08 12.55 -11.13
N GLY A 264 -8.20 11.91 -10.79
CA GLY A 264 -8.93 10.96 -11.63
C GLY A 264 -9.02 9.56 -11.02
N LEU A 265 -9.55 8.60 -11.77
CA LEU A 265 -9.65 7.22 -11.35
C LEU A 265 -8.26 6.57 -11.32
N ARG A 266 -7.82 6.18 -10.13
CA ARG A 266 -6.56 5.45 -9.93
C ARG A 266 -6.84 3.97 -9.76
N ILE A 267 -6.19 3.15 -10.58
CA ILE A 267 -6.25 1.69 -10.50
C ILE A 267 -4.83 1.17 -10.41
N GLY A 268 -4.57 0.32 -9.42
CA GLY A 268 -3.24 -0.20 -9.19
C GLY A 268 -3.24 -1.46 -8.34
N GLY A 269 -2.07 -1.99 -8.20
CA GLY A 269 -1.79 -3.21 -7.46
C GLY A 269 -0.36 -3.61 -7.76
N TRP A 270 -0.13 -4.90 -7.92
CA TRP A 270 1.18 -5.44 -8.23
C TRP A 270 2.17 -5.39 -7.07
N ALA A 271 2.97 -6.42 -6.96
CA ALA A 271 4.06 -6.54 -6.02
C ALA A 271 5.27 -7.15 -6.75
N GLU A 272 6.13 -6.29 -7.27
CA GLU A 272 7.38 -6.71 -7.87
C GLU A 272 8.52 -6.56 -6.86
N TYR A 273 9.11 -7.66 -6.44
CA TYR A 273 10.28 -7.66 -5.56
C TYR A 273 11.55 -7.52 -6.42
N ALA A 274 12.02 -6.29 -6.59
CA ALA A 274 13.16 -5.97 -7.44
C ALA A 274 13.97 -4.80 -6.88
N HIS A 275 15.21 -4.63 -7.36
CA HIS A 275 16.06 -3.52 -6.92
C HIS A 275 15.39 -2.16 -7.22
N PRO A 276 15.39 -1.19 -6.27
CA PRO A 276 14.69 0.10 -6.43
C PRO A 276 15.08 0.88 -7.68
N SER A 277 16.34 0.78 -8.13
CA SER A 277 16.85 1.49 -9.31
C SER A 277 16.50 0.85 -10.65
N ARG A 278 15.89 -0.34 -10.65
CA ARG A 278 15.47 -1.00 -11.89
C ARG A 278 14.41 -0.12 -12.59
N PRO A 279 14.46 0.08 -13.91
CA PRO A 279 13.39 0.74 -14.66
C PRO A 279 12.04 0.05 -14.44
N ALA A 280 10.95 0.80 -14.52
CA ALA A 280 9.61 0.23 -14.50
C ALA A 280 9.42 -0.74 -15.69
N ASN A 281 8.69 -1.84 -15.46
CA ASN A 281 8.42 -2.81 -16.50
C ASN A 281 7.13 -2.43 -17.27
N PRO A 282 7.21 -2.09 -18.57
CA PRO A 282 6.05 -1.73 -19.36
C PRO A 282 4.97 -2.83 -19.43
N HIS A 283 5.39 -4.09 -19.34
CA HIS A 283 4.46 -5.22 -19.35
C HIS A 283 3.43 -5.14 -18.21
N TYR A 284 3.86 -4.70 -17.01
CA TYR A 284 2.94 -4.59 -15.86
C TYR A 284 1.93 -3.46 -16.05
N PHE A 285 2.31 -2.37 -16.68
CA PHE A 285 1.37 -1.31 -17.04
C PHE A 285 0.33 -1.81 -18.05
N ASN A 286 0.75 -2.56 -19.08
CA ASN A 286 -0.15 -3.16 -20.05
C ASN A 286 -1.12 -4.16 -19.40
N SER A 287 -0.62 -4.98 -18.46
CA SER A 287 -1.45 -5.93 -17.72
C SER A 287 -2.48 -5.22 -16.85
N ILE A 288 -2.08 -4.17 -16.10
CA ILE A 288 -3.02 -3.38 -15.29
C ILE A 288 -4.07 -2.72 -16.20
N SER A 289 -3.69 -2.15 -17.33
CA SER A 289 -4.61 -1.53 -18.30
C SER A 289 -5.67 -2.52 -18.79
N ARG A 290 -5.24 -3.71 -19.21
CA ARG A 290 -6.14 -4.77 -19.67
C ARG A 290 -7.08 -5.25 -18.56
N ILE A 291 -6.54 -5.45 -17.34
CA ILE A 291 -7.35 -5.85 -16.19
C ILE A 291 -8.35 -4.74 -15.84
N SER A 292 -7.95 -3.48 -15.86
CA SER A 292 -8.84 -2.34 -15.56
C SER A 292 -10.06 -2.30 -16.49
N GLN A 293 -9.88 -2.57 -17.77
CA GLN A 293 -10.98 -2.62 -18.76
C GLN A 293 -11.90 -3.83 -18.55
N ASP A 294 -11.37 -4.96 -18.04
CA ASP A 294 -12.20 -6.11 -17.64
C ASP A 294 -12.98 -5.82 -16.33
N LEU A 295 -12.41 -5.08 -15.40
CA LEU A 295 -13.08 -4.68 -14.16
C LEU A 295 -14.21 -3.67 -14.41
N PHE A 296 -13.99 -2.75 -15.32
CA PHE A 296 -14.89 -1.65 -15.68
C PHE A 296 -15.12 -1.63 -17.20
N PRO A 297 -16.12 -2.36 -17.69
CA PRO A 297 -16.46 -2.35 -19.12
C PRO A 297 -16.74 -0.93 -19.63
N GLY A 298 -16.12 -0.58 -20.75
CA GLY A 298 -16.23 0.77 -21.33
C GLY A 298 -15.28 1.81 -20.70
N LEU A 299 -14.37 1.41 -19.81
CA LEU A 299 -13.35 2.31 -19.28
C LEU A 299 -12.42 2.79 -20.40
N ASN A 300 -12.36 4.11 -20.62
CA ASN A 300 -11.39 4.72 -21.51
C ASN A 300 -10.08 4.98 -20.76
N ILE A 301 -8.99 4.40 -21.26
CA ILE A 301 -7.64 4.53 -20.69
C ILE A 301 -6.69 5.37 -21.54
N GLU A 302 -7.18 6.05 -22.58
CA GLU A 302 -6.36 6.71 -23.60
C GLU A 302 -5.38 7.75 -23.00
N ASN A 303 -5.81 8.46 -21.98
CA ASN A 303 -5.00 9.49 -21.30
C ASN A 303 -4.47 9.03 -19.91
N ALA A 304 -4.29 7.73 -19.70
CA ALA A 304 -3.82 7.21 -18.44
C ALA A 304 -2.35 7.59 -18.17
N ASN A 305 -2.10 8.10 -16.97
CA ASN A 305 -0.75 8.34 -16.46
C ASN A 305 -0.27 7.12 -15.66
N TYR A 306 0.88 6.59 -16.03
CA TYR A 306 1.46 5.42 -15.38
C TYR A 306 2.49 5.79 -14.35
N TRP A 307 2.48 5.10 -13.22
CA TRP A 307 3.42 5.34 -12.15
C TRP A 307 3.85 4.03 -11.47
N MET A 308 5.10 4.02 -11.02
CA MET A 308 5.68 2.94 -10.22
C MET A 308 6.40 3.54 -9.01
N GLY A 309 6.26 2.88 -7.85
CA GLY A 309 6.99 3.26 -6.64
C GLY A 309 7.35 2.08 -5.76
N SER A 310 8.47 2.22 -5.05
CA SER A 310 8.96 1.20 -4.12
C SER A 310 8.38 1.41 -2.73
N ARG A 311 7.72 0.39 -2.21
CA ARG A 311 7.29 0.28 -0.81
C ARG A 311 8.39 -0.41 -0.01
N PRO A 312 8.70 0.01 1.22
CA PRO A 312 9.54 -0.78 2.12
C PRO A 312 8.70 -1.97 2.63
N SER A 313 9.17 -3.19 2.39
CA SER A 313 8.47 -4.41 2.79
C SER A 313 9.34 -5.22 3.75
N THR A 314 8.82 -5.49 4.94
CA THR A 314 9.42 -6.40 5.93
C THR A 314 8.94 -7.82 5.70
N PRO A 315 9.65 -8.85 6.19
CA PRO A 315 9.28 -10.25 5.97
C PRO A 315 8.18 -10.75 6.94
N ASP A 316 7.81 -9.93 7.92
CA ASP A 316 6.89 -10.25 9.03
C ASP A 316 5.76 -9.24 9.19
#